data_83c288c37b95793165e4efb33985dd5f
#
_entry.id   83c288c37b95793165e4efb33985dd5f
#
_cell.length_a   1.000
_cell.length_b   1.000
_cell.length_c   1.000
_cell.angle_alpha   90.00
_cell.angle_beta   90.00
_cell.angle_gamma   90.00
#
_symmetry.space_group_name_H-M   'P 1'
#
loop_
_entity.id
_entity.type
_entity.pdbx_description
1 polymer ?
#
loop_
_entity_poly.entity_id
_entity_poly.type
_entity_poly.pdbx_seq_one_letter_code
_entity_poly.pdbx_strand_id
1 'polypeptide(L)'
;MRLKYLLLSLVFFSSSFIFSQSSKHNSWITDLDKNVNTPFSEKERLYIKVALGEDIFKKFKKIKALEINIKNILRNRVQILNKKFAVNESFPKLSSISISNKSSGFNPNNFNPLLYDFDFDSNTGQTYRVDGTDYLINIIPKKLK
;
A
#
# COMPACT_ATOMS: atom_id res chain seq x y z
N MET A 1 65.55 13.65 -18.79
CA MET A 1 65.00 12.33 -18.47
C MET A 1 64.53 12.31 -17.01
N ARG A 2 63.43 13.00 -16.62
CA ARG A 2 62.82 12.96 -15.25
C ARG A 2 61.50 13.71 -15.21
N LEU A 3 60.67 13.65 -16.27
CA LEU A 3 59.40 14.33 -16.33
C LEU A 3 58.22 13.36 -16.65
N LYS A 4 58.43 12.05 -16.48
CA LYS A 4 57.42 11.02 -16.83
C LYS A 4 56.68 10.40 -15.64
N TYR A 5 57.05 10.76 -14.41
CA TYR A 5 56.44 10.13 -13.22
C TYR A 5 55.51 11.03 -12.43
N LEU A 6 55.25 12.26 -12.91
CA LEU A 6 54.38 13.21 -12.21
C LEU A 6 52.95 13.24 -12.74
N LEU A 7 52.64 12.43 -13.73
CA LEU A 7 51.32 12.36 -14.36
C LEU A 7 50.52 11.12 -14.00
N LEU A 8 51.09 10.22 -13.16
CA LEU A 8 50.43 8.97 -12.80
C LEU A 8 49.80 8.95 -11.41
N SER A 9 49.91 10.05 -10.63
CA SER A 9 49.34 10.11 -9.28
C SER A 9 48.02 10.89 -9.18
N LEU A 10 47.52 11.39 -10.31
CA LEU A 10 46.29 12.24 -10.30
C LEU A 10 45.02 11.54 -10.75
N VAL A 11 45.07 10.22 -10.96
CA VAL A 11 43.91 9.46 -11.49
C VAL A 11 43.20 8.59 -10.44
N PHE A 12 43.70 8.55 -9.20
CA PHE A 12 43.13 7.68 -8.17
C PHE A 12 42.31 8.43 -7.08
N PHE A 13 41.91 9.67 -7.32
CA PHE A 13 40.99 10.38 -6.42
C PHE A 13 39.62 10.66 -7.06
N SER A 14 39.16 9.75 -7.90
CA SER A 14 37.81 9.83 -8.42
C SER A 14 36.92 8.78 -7.76
N SER A 15 35.98 9.31 -7.00
CA SER A 15 34.66 8.71 -6.77
C SER A 15 34.57 7.50 -5.86
N SER A 16 34.68 7.75 -4.57
CA SER A 16 33.83 7.02 -3.63
C SER A 16 32.74 7.97 -3.12
N PHE A 17 31.96 8.55 -4.00
CA PHE A 17 30.62 9.00 -3.62
C PHE A 17 29.77 7.74 -3.45
N ILE A 18 29.95 7.09 -2.31
CA ILE A 18 28.94 6.22 -1.76
C ILE A 18 27.74 7.15 -1.52
N PHE A 19 26.79 7.14 -2.45
CA PHE A 19 25.44 7.56 -2.16
C PHE A 19 24.96 6.62 -1.06
N SER A 20 25.23 6.98 0.17
CA SER A 20 24.43 6.54 1.30
C SER A 20 23.04 7.10 1.03
N GLN A 21 22.23 6.35 0.28
CA GLN A 21 20.81 6.48 0.35
C GLN A 21 20.44 6.10 1.79
N SER A 22 20.48 7.12 2.64
CA SER A 22 19.75 7.10 3.88
C SER A 22 18.32 6.75 3.47
N SER A 23 17.96 5.48 3.59
CA SER A 23 16.58 5.06 3.55
C SER A 23 15.92 5.86 4.67
N LYS A 24 15.27 6.97 4.32
CA LYS A 24 14.32 7.63 5.21
C LYS A 24 13.36 6.50 5.59
N HIS A 25 13.60 5.91 6.73
CA HIS A 25 12.70 4.96 7.34
C HIS A 25 11.37 5.70 7.43
N ASN A 26 10.45 5.32 6.55
CA ASN A 26 9.19 6.02 6.40
C ASN A 26 8.44 5.87 7.74
N SER A 27 8.42 6.93 8.52
CA SER A 27 7.79 6.97 9.86
C SER A 27 6.30 6.64 9.87
N TRP A 28 5.65 6.59 8.70
CA TRP A 28 4.25 6.18 8.54
C TRP A 28 4.00 4.68 8.76
N ILE A 29 5.08 3.88 8.80
CA ILE A 29 5.01 2.42 8.97
C ILE A 29 4.77 2.02 10.43
N THR A 30 5.17 2.85 11.38
CA THR A 30 4.99 2.58 12.81
C THR A 30 3.54 2.73 13.29
N ASP A 31 2.66 3.24 12.43
CA ASP A 31 1.28 3.53 12.76
C ASP A 31 0.26 2.51 12.23
N LEU A 32 0.71 1.32 11.80
CA LEU A 32 -0.19 0.27 11.28
C LEU A 32 -1.27 -0.17 12.28
N ASP A 33 -1.10 0.13 13.57
CA ASP A 33 -2.09 -0.18 14.61
C ASP A 33 -2.86 1.06 15.10
N LYS A 34 -2.73 2.19 14.39
CA LYS A 34 -3.51 3.39 14.74
C LYS A 34 -5.00 3.11 14.69
N ASN A 35 -5.68 3.61 15.70
CA ASN A 35 -7.14 3.64 15.77
C ASN A 35 -7.86 2.28 15.76
N VAL A 36 -7.16 1.14 15.84
CA VAL A 36 -7.83 -0.18 15.85
C VAL A 36 -8.68 -0.40 17.09
N ASN A 37 -8.42 0.31 18.17
CA ASN A 37 -9.17 0.22 19.41
C ASN A 37 -10.48 1.03 19.40
N THR A 38 -10.64 1.96 18.46
CA THR A 38 -11.89 2.72 18.32
C THR A 38 -12.98 1.87 17.65
N PRO A 39 -14.26 2.08 17.95
CA PRO A 39 -15.37 1.38 17.28
C PRO A 39 -15.34 1.58 15.76
N PHE A 40 -15.95 0.67 15.02
CA PHE A 40 -16.19 0.87 13.59
C PHE A 40 -17.07 2.09 13.35
N SER A 41 -16.70 2.96 12.42
CA SER A 41 -17.57 4.01 11.89
C SER A 41 -18.76 3.40 11.13
N GLU A 42 -19.80 4.20 10.87
CA GLU A 42 -20.94 3.75 10.07
C GLU A 42 -20.53 3.35 8.65
N LYS A 43 -19.62 4.10 8.04
CA LYS A 43 -19.08 3.79 6.73
C LYS A 43 -18.35 2.44 6.70
N GLU A 44 -17.49 2.16 7.70
CA GLU A 44 -16.80 0.89 7.82
C GLU A 44 -17.77 -0.27 8.03
N ARG A 45 -18.82 -0.08 8.84
CA ARG A 45 -19.88 -1.09 9.00
C ARG A 45 -20.60 -1.39 7.69
N LEU A 46 -20.89 -0.35 6.91
CA LEU A 46 -21.51 -0.53 5.60
C LEU A 46 -20.58 -1.31 4.66
N TYR A 47 -19.29 -0.97 4.64
CA TYR A 47 -18.29 -1.68 3.82
C TYR A 47 -18.21 -3.16 4.15
N ILE A 48 -18.20 -3.50 5.44
CA ILE A 48 -18.16 -4.89 5.90
C ILE A 48 -19.43 -5.63 5.50
N LYS A 49 -20.61 -5.02 5.72
CA LYS A 49 -21.90 -5.63 5.36
C LYS A 49 -22.03 -5.89 3.87
N VAL A 50 -21.60 -4.94 3.04
CA VAL A 50 -21.66 -5.07 1.58
C VAL A 50 -20.72 -6.16 1.07
N ALA A 51 -19.51 -6.25 1.63
CA ALA A 51 -18.50 -7.18 1.16
C ALA A 51 -18.65 -8.59 1.74
N LEU A 52 -18.99 -8.71 3.02
CA LEU A 52 -18.94 -9.96 3.77
C LEU A 52 -20.30 -10.44 4.29
N GLY A 53 -21.31 -9.59 4.22
CA GLY A 53 -22.66 -9.89 4.70
C GLY A 53 -22.90 -9.59 6.18
N GLU A 54 -24.16 -9.47 6.54
CA GLU A 54 -24.60 -9.12 7.91
C GLU A 54 -24.20 -10.16 8.96
N ASP A 55 -24.25 -11.43 8.62
CA ASP A 55 -23.96 -12.52 9.56
C ASP A 55 -22.49 -12.58 9.95
N ILE A 56 -21.59 -12.26 9.00
CA ILE A 56 -20.17 -12.16 9.28
C ILE A 56 -19.89 -10.95 10.16
N PHE A 57 -20.57 -9.82 9.90
CA PHE A 57 -20.44 -8.65 10.76
C PHE A 57 -20.82 -8.94 12.24
N LYS A 58 -21.86 -9.74 12.48
CA LYS A 58 -22.23 -10.18 13.85
C LYS A 58 -21.14 -11.06 14.49
N LYS A 59 -20.47 -11.90 13.70
CA LYS A 59 -19.36 -12.76 14.17
C LYS A 59 -18.13 -11.95 14.56
N PHE A 60 -17.83 -10.84 13.87
CA PHE A 60 -16.68 -9.99 14.21
C PHE A 60 -16.73 -9.43 15.62
N LYS A 61 -17.91 -9.11 16.13
CA LYS A 61 -18.07 -8.66 17.52
C LYS A 61 -17.61 -9.69 18.57
N LYS A 62 -17.57 -10.98 18.18
CA LYS A 62 -17.19 -12.08 19.08
C LYS A 62 -15.71 -12.48 18.97
N ILE A 63 -15.04 -12.08 17.86
CA ILE A 63 -13.66 -12.50 17.59
C ILE A 63 -12.79 -11.25 17.48
N LYS A 64 -12.20 -10.84 18.62
CA LYS A 64 -11.39 -9.61 18.72
C LYS A 64 -10.25 -9.53 17.70
N ALA A 65 -9.55 -10.62 17.45
CA ALA A 65 -8.46 -10.67 16.50
C ALA A 65 -8.92 -10.34 15.07
N LEU A 66 -10.11 -10.85 14.66
CA LEU A 66 -10.68 -10.58 13.35
C LEU A 66 -11.15 -9.13 13.23
N GLU A 67 -11.75 -8.58 14.29
CA GLU A 67 -12.13 -7.16 14.36
C GLU A 67 -10.90 -6.26 14.13
N ILE A 68 -9.80 -6.51 14.83
CA ILE A 68 -8.56 -5.75 14.72
C ILE A 68 -7.98 -5.86 13.29
N ASN A 69 -7.97 -7.06 12.72
CA ASN A 69 -7.45 -7.27 11.36
C ASN A 69 -8.23 -6.47 10.32
N ILE A 70 -9.57 -6.50 10.37
CA ILE A 70 -10.42 -5.73 9.45
C ILE A 70 -10.24 -4.22 9.64
N LYS A 71 -10.12 -3.74 10.87
CA LYS A 71 -9.82 -2.32 11.13
C LYS A 71 -8.48 -1.91 10.54
N ASN A 72 -7.45 -2.75 10.67
CA ASN A 72 -6.15 -2.51 10.06
C ASN A 72 -6.25 -2.42 8.53
N ILE A 73 -6.96 -3.33 7.90
CA ILE A 73 -7.18 -3.29 6.45
C ILE A 73 -7.84 -1.96 6.06
N LEU A 74 -8.95 -1.60 6.68
CA LEU A 74 -9.74 -0.43 6.31
C LEU A 74 -9.04 0.91 6.61
N ARG A 75 -8.24 0.98 7.67
CA ARG A 75 -7.68 2.25 8.19
C ARG A 75 -6.22 2.48 7.84
N ASN A 76 -5.43 1.39 7.79
CA ASN A 76 -3.98 1.52 7.82
C ASN A 76 -3.28 0.89 6.62
N ARG A 77 -3.89 -0.09 5.94
CA ARG A 77 -3.17 -0.91 4.96
C ARG A 77 -3.48 -0.58 3.51
N VAL A 78 -4.46 0.27 3.25
CA VAL A 78 -4.83 0.66 1.90
C VAL A 78 -4.60 2.14 1.70
N GLN A 79 -3.76 2.48 0.73
CA GLN A 79 -3.47 3.85 0.34
C GLN A 79 -3.96 4.11 -1.07
N ILE A 80 -4.66 5.22 -1.26
CA ILE A 80 -5.09 5.69 -2.57
C ILE A 80 -4.17 6.86 -2.96
N LEU A 81 -3.44 6.69 -4.04
CA LEU A 81 -2.48 7.66 -4.53
C LEU A 81 -2.98 8.24 -5.85
N ASN A 82 -3.07 9.57 -5.93
CA ASN A 82 -3.29 10.27 -7.19
C ASN A 82 -1.94 10.66 -7.78
N LYS A 83 -1.52 9.99 -8.86
CA LYS A 83 -0.25 10.25 -9.51
C LYS A 83 -0.47 10.57 -10.98
N LYS A 84 -0.77 11.84 -11.27
CA LYS A 84 -1.04 12.38 -12.62
C LYS A 84 -0.02 12.01 -13.72
N PHE A 85 1.17 11.50 -13.36
CA PHE A 85 2.27 11.30 -14.33
C PHE A 85 3.01 9.97 -14.17
N ALA A 86 2.56 9.07 -13.31
CA ALA A 86 3.28 7.84 -13.03
C ALA A 86 2.36 6.60 -13.06
N VAL A 87 1.41 6.58 -13.99
CA VAL A 87 0.70 5.34 -14.28
C VAL A 87 1.68 4.44 -15.00
N ASN A 88 2.44 3.69 -14.24
CA ASN A 88 3.29 2.66 -14.80
C ASN A 88 2.36 1.58 -15.34
N GLU A 89 2.33 1.40 -16.65
CA GLU A 89 1.53 0.36 -17.31
C GLU A 89 1.87 -1.06 -16.83
N SER A 90 3.02 -1.21 -16.16
CA SER A 90 3.44 -2.49 -15.57
C SER A 90 2.62 -2.93 -14.36
N PHE A 91 1.90 -2.03 -13.68
CA PHE A 91 1.06 -2.43 -12.55
C PHE A 91 -0.20 -3.17 -13.00
N PRO A 92 -0.59 -4.26 -12.32
CA PRO A 92 -1.83 -4.96 -12.61
C PRO A 92 -3.03 -4.04 -12.45
N LYS A 93 -4.07 -4.30 -13.24
CA LYS A 93 -5.33 -3.54 -13.18
C LYS A 93 -6.13 -3.93 -11.95
N LEU A 94 -6.75 -2.95 -11.29
CA LEU A 94 -7.63 -3.19 -10.16
C LEU A 94 -8.84 -4.07 -10.55
N SER A 95 -9.37 -3.91 -11.76
CA SER A 95 -10.48 -4.71 -12.28
C SER A 95 -10.16 -6.21 -12.35
N SER A 96 -8.89 -6.59 -12.50
CA SER A 96 -8.49 -8.00 -12.59
C SER A 96 -8.66 -8.79 -11.30
N ILE A 97 -8.80 -8.11 -10.15
CA ILE A 97 -8.95 -8.70 -8.81
C ILE A 97 -10.27 -8.31 -8.13
N SER A 98 -11.23 -7.77 -8.88
CA SER A 98 -12.55 -7.43 -8.32
C SER A 98 -13.36 -8.67 -8.04
N ILE A 99 -13.87 -8.81 -6.80
CA ILE A 99 -14.74 -9.92 -6.39
C ILE A 99 -16.18 -9.70 -6.89
N SER A 100 -16.56 -8.44 -7.11
CA SER A 100 -17.91 -8.09 -7.57
C SER A 100 -17.89 -7.50 -8.98
N ASN A 101 -18.74 -8.04 -9.86
CA ASN A 101 -18.92 -7.55 -11.23
C ASN A 101 -19.60 -6.15 -11.30
N LYS A 102 -19.86 -5.50 -10.19
CA LYS A 102 -20.46 -4.17 -10.14
C LYS A 102 -19.37 -3.12 -10.16
N SER A 103 -18.90 -2.77 -11.34
CA SER A 103 -18.11 -1.56 -11.53
C SER A 103 -19.01 -0.32 -11.50
N SER A 104 -19.36 0.15 -10.32
CA SER A 104 -19.63 1.58 -10.16
C SER A 104 -18.29 2.29 -10.37
N GLY A 105 -18.26 3.39 -11.11
CA GLY A 105 -17.04 4.14 -11.37
C GLY A 105 -16.20 4.34 -10.10
N PHE A 106 -14.89 4.32 -10.21
CA PHE A 106 -13.99 4.47 -9.06
C PHE A 106 -14.19 5.83 -8.40
N ASN A 107 -14.44 5.80 -7.08
CA ASN A 107 -14.49 6.99 -6.25
C ASN A 107 -13.55 6.80 -5.05
N PRO A 108 -12.44 7.58 -4.95
CA PRO A 108 -11.47 7.44 -3.87
C PRO A 108 -12.07 7.63 -2.49
N ASN A 109 -13.11 8.48 -2.37
CA ASN A 109 -13.78 8.73 -1.10
C ASN A 109 -14.70 7.59 -0.67
N ASN A 110 -15.09 6.70 -1.57
CA ASN A 110 -16.02 5.59 -1.31
C ASN A 110 -15.44 4.23 -1.72
N PHE A 111 -14.12 4.14 -1.79
CA PHE A 111 -13.45 2.89 -2.11
C PHE A 111 -13.57 1.88 -0.96
N ASN A 112 -14.17 0.72 -1.26
CA ASN A 112 -14.26 -0.38 -0.31
C ASN A 112 -13.24 -1.48 -0.69
N PRO A 113 -12.10 -1.58 0.02
CA PRO A 113 -11.06 -2.56 -0.31
C PRO A 113 -11.49 -4.01 -0.11
N LEU A 114 -12.54 -4.26 0.68
CA LEU A 114 -13.03 -5.62 0.94
C LEU A 114 -13.79 -6.23 -0.26
N LEU A 115 -14.00 -5.46 -1.34
CA LEU A 115 -14.60 -5.93 -2.59
C LEU A 115 -13.56 -6.42 -3.61
N TYR A 116 -12.30 -6.51 -3.20
CA TYR A 116 -11.18 -6.92 -4.06
C TYR A 116 -10.40 -8.03 -3.40
N ASP A 117 -9.86 -8.92 -4.22
CA ASP A 117 -9.04 -10.06 -3.77
C ASP A 117 -7.57 -9.62 -3.56
N PHE A 118 -7.38 -8.68 -2.64
CA PHE A 118 -6.04 -8.29 -2.22
C PHE A 118 -5.44 -9.34 -1.29
N ASP A 119 -4.17 -9.70 -1.53
CA ASP A 119 -3.41 -10.53 -0.58
C ASP A 119 -2.98 -9.71 0.64
N PHE A 120 -3.90 -9.58 1.60
CA PHE A 120 -3.62 -8.91 2.86
C PHE A 120 -2.69 -9.70 3.80
N ASP A 121 -2.34 -10.93 3.50
CA ASP A 121 -1.39 -11.71 4.30
C ASP A 121 0.04 -11.67 3.75
N SER A 122 0.23 -11.08 2.57
CA SER A 122 1.53 -10.87 1.96
C SER A 122 2.48 -10.05 2.86
N ASN A 123 3.74 -10.45 2.83
CA ASN A 123 4.85 -9.68 3.43
C ASN A 123 5.49 -8.70 2.44
N THR A 124 4.96 -8.60 1.23
CA THR A 124 5.40 -7.65 0.20
C THR A 124 4.28 -6.67 -0.12
N GLY A 125 4.64 -5.41 -0.40
CA GLY A 125 3.70 -4.41 -0.86
C GLY A 125 3.16 -4.76 -2.26
N GLN A 126 1.90 -4.43 -2.50
CA GLN A 126 1.25 -4.63 -3.79
C GLN A 126 0.73 -3.28 -4.30
N THR A 127 0.85 -3.03 -5.58
CA THR A 127 0.35 -1.81 -6.20
C THR A 127 -0.51 -2.17 -7.40
N TYR A 128 -1.69 -1.58 -7.47
CA TYR A 128 -2.65 -1.76 -8.56
C TYR A 128 -2.99 -0.42 -9.18
N ARG A 129 -3.16 -0.39 -10.50
CA ARG A 129 -3.68 0.79 -11.20
C ARG A 129 -5.20 0.72 -11.29
N VAL A 130 -5.85 1.85 -11.09
CA VAL A 130 -7.29 1.97 -11.29
C VAL A 130 -7.57 2.26 -12.76
N ASP A 131 -8.35 1.39 -13.39
CA ASP A 131 -8.62 1.44 -14.81
C ASP A 131 -9.19 2.80 -15.26
N GLY A 132 -8.59 3.37 -16.31
CA GLY A 132 -9.04 4.63 -16.90
C GLY A 132 -8.86 5.88 -16.02
N THR A 133 -8.02 5.81 -15.00
CA THR A 133 -7.76 6.92 -14.07
C THR A 133 -6.27 7.10 -13.76
N ASP A 134 -5.92 8.21 -13.10
CA ASP A 134 -4.57 8.47 -12.56
C ASP A 134 -4.37 7.93 -11.13
N TYR A 135 -5.25 7.06 -10.65
CA TYR A 135 -5.18 6.53 -9.30
C TYR A 135 -4.45 5.19 -9.25
N LEU A 136 -3.66 5.04 -8.18
CA LEU A 136 -3.05 3.78 -7.77
C LEU A 136 -3.59 3.39 -6.40
N ILE A 137 -3.79 2.10 -6.21
CA ILE A 137 -4.09 1.49 -4.91
C ILE A 137 -2.84 0.77 -4.45
N ASN A 138 -2.30 1.20 -3.32
CA ASN A 138 -1.14 0.58 -2.69
C ASN A 138 -1.56 -0.17 -1.44
N ILE A 139 -1.22 -1.45 -1.39
CA ILE A 139 -1.47 -2.33 -0.24
C ILE A 139 -0.18 -2.44 0.57
N ILE A 140 -0.24 -2.01 1.81
CA ILE A 140 0.87 -2.07 2.75
C ILE A 140 0.98 -3.49 3.29
N PRO A 141 2.17 -4.12 3.29
CA PRO A 141 2.37 -5.47 3.78
C PRO A 141 2.06 -5.60 5.27
N LYS A 142 1.73 -6.82 5.71
CA LYS A 142 1.38 -7.10 7.11
C LYS A 142 2.56 -6.91 8.06
N LYS A 143 3.76 -7.23 7.59
CA LYS A 143 5.01 -6.99 8.30
C LYS A 143 5.98 -6.30 7.35
N LEU A 144 6.58 -5.23 7.85
CA LEU A 144 7.71 -4.61 7.18
C LEU A 144 8.97 -5.24 7.78
N LYS A 145 9.77 -5.79 6.90
CA LYS A 145 11.11 -6.28 7.26
C LYS A 145 12.10 -5.14 7.24
#